data_fa30964de3aec474c8bf883cf9b346c0
#
_entry.id   fa30964de3aec474c8bf883cf9b346c0
#
_cell.length_a   1.000
_cell.length_b   1.000
_cell.length_c   1.000
_cell.angle_alpha   90.00
_cell.angle_beta   90.00
_cell.angle_gamma   90.00
#
_symmetry.space_group_name_H-M   'P 1'
#
loop_
_entity.id
_entity.type
_entity.pdbx_description
1 polymer ?
#
loop_
_entity_poly.entity_id
_entity_poly.type
_entity_poly.pdbx_seq_one_letter_code
_entity_poly.pdbx_strand_id
1 'polypeptide(L)'
;MAEVLYKYLSSDSKGGNSLLCIRWLEKNECNIFNEHLDLCGQAAIPATLWDEIFDEGTIYAGLLVNGKMVARACVEKYSDDCWEVGDVRVAVPYRNQGYAHAICAYVLNYIVLQMKKPTMRTEESNVIMQHVIEDLGFTSCGIIR
;
A
#
# COMPACT_ATOMS: atom_id res chain seq x y z
N MET A 1 -18.47 -7.50 3.76
CA MET A 1 -18.40 -6.60 2.60
C MET A 1 -17.65 -7.28 1.48
N ALA A 2 -18.12 -7.15 0.24
CA ALA A 2 -17.46 -7.84 -0.89
C ALA A 2 -16.20 -7.11 -1.32
N GLU A 3 -15.16 -7.86 -1.60
CA GLU A 3 -13.91 -7.36 -2.09
C GLU A 3 -13.57 -7.97 -3.46
N VAL A 4 -12.81 -7.26 -4.27
CA VAL A 4 -12.28 -7.76 -5.54
C VAL A 4 -10.82 -8.09 -5.33
N LEU A 5 -10.44 -9.32 -5.68
CA LEU A 5 -9.06 -9.76 -5.63
C LEU A 5 -8.40 -9.54 -6.98
N TYR A 6 -7.21 -8.99 -6.96
CA TYR A 6 -6.38 -8.76 -8.14
C TYR A 6 -5.06 -9.49 -8.02
N LYS A 7 -4.56 -10.00 -9.13
CA LYS A 7 -3.21 -10.53 -9.21
C LYS A 7 -2.46 -9.84 -10.35
N TYR A 8 -1.16 -9.74 -10.19
CA TYR A 8 -0.29 -9.11 -11.17
C TYR A 8 0.07 -10.12 -12.26
N LEU A 9 -0.23 -9.80 -13.52
CA LEU A 9 0.06 -10.66 -14.66
C LEU A 9 1.08 -10.05 -15.63
N SER A 10 1.42 -8.78 -15.45
CA SER A 10 2.32 -8.07 -16.34
C SER A 10 3.47 -7.45 -15.57
N SER A 11 4.66 -7.47 -16.16
CA SER A 11 5.82 -6.75 -15.63
C SER A 11 5.86 -5.29 -16.06
N ASP A 12 4.88 -4.85 -16.84
CA ASP A 12 4.85 -3.50 -17.42
C ASP A 12 4.10 -2.51 -16.52
N SER A 13 4.30 -2.60 -15.19
CA SER A 13 3.72 -1.61 -14.29
C SER A 13 4.31 -0.23 -14.60
N LYS A 14 3.44 0.77 -14.67
CA LYS A 14 3.88 2.15 -14.78
C LYS A 14 4.46 2.57 -13.45
N GLY A 15 5.73 2.87 -13.41
CA GLY A 15 6.39 3.31 -12.19
C GLY A 15 5.78 4.59 -11.64
N GLY A 16 5.95 4.81 -10.35
CA GLY A 16 5.54 6.03 -9.71
C GLY A 16 6.37 7.22 -10.16
N ASN A 17 5.92 8.41 -9.82
CA ASN A 17 6.63 9.64 -10.12
C ASN A 17 7.94 9.70 -9.32
N SER A 18 9.07 9.84 -10.01
CA SER A 18 10.41 9.89 -9.39
C SER A 18 10.63 11.13 -8.51
N LEU A 19 9.80 12.18 -8.63
CA LEU A 19 9.88 13.39 -7.80
C LEU A 19 9.24 13.22 -6.43
N LEU A 20 8.48 12.14 -6.21
CA LEU A 20 7.85 11.87 -4.92
C LEU A 20 8.84 11.16 -4.00
N CYS A 21 8.84 11.55 -2.73
CA CYS A 21 9.65 10.89 -1.72
C CYS A 21 8.86 9.71 -1.16
N ILE A 22 9.18 8.51 -1.61
CA ILE A 22 8.58 7.27 -1.11
C ILE A 22 9.69 6.42 -0.52
N ARG A 23 9.47 5.89 0.68
CA ARG A 23 10.45 5.04 1.32
C ARG A 23 9.78 4.08 2.30
N TRP A 24 10.51 3.04 2.67
CA TRP A 24 10.08 2.15 3.73
C TRP A 24 10.24 2.83 5.09
N LEU A 25 9.28 2.59 5.99
CA LEU A 25 9.38 3.04 7.36
C LEU A 25 10.24 2.07 8.16
N GLU A 26 10.99 2.61 9.11
CA GLU A 26 11.80 1.85 10.04
C GLU A 26 11.03 1.58 11.33
N LYS A 27 11.49 0.59 12.11
CA LYS A 27 10.83 0.18 13.34
C LYS A 27 10.72 1.32 14.35
N ASN A 28 11.67 2.24 14.36
CA ASN A 28 11.67 3.39 15.27
C ASN A 28 10.83 4.58 14.78
N GLU A 29 10.02 4.39 13.73
CA GLU A 29 9.24 5.47 13.13
C GLU A 29 7.74 5.39 13.42
N CYS A 30 7.36 4.82 14.54
CA CYS A 30 5.96 4.77 14.97
C CYS A 30 5.31 6.16 15.01
N ASN A 31 6.07 7.17 15.40
CA ASN A 31 5.55 8.55 15.48
C ASN A 31 5.12 9.08 14.11
N ILE A 32 5.92 8.82 13.07
CA ILE A 32 5.59 9.25 11.71
C ILE A 32 4.34 8.53 11.22
N PHE A 33 4.23 7.25 11.51
CA PHE A 33 3.06 6.46 11.17
C PHE A 33 1.80 6.99 11.87
N ASN A 34 1.90 7.30 13.16
CA ASN A 34 0.77 7.83 13.93
C ASN A 34 0.35 9.23 13.49
N GLU A 35 1.29 10.07 13.09
CA GLU A 35 0.96 11.37 12.51
C GLU A 35 0.16 11.20 11.21
N HIS A 36 0.52 10.22 10.41
CA HIS A 36 -0.22 9.87 9.21
C HIS A 36 -1.62 9.36 9.54
N LEU A 37 -1.76 8.48 10.54
CA LEU A 37 -3.08 8.01 10.97
C LEU A 37 -3.97 9.17 11.38
N ASP A 38 -3.44 10.10 12.15
CA ASP A 38 -4.18 11.29 12.56
C ASP A 38 -4.64 12.11 11.36
N LEU A 39 -3.76 12.31 10.39
CA LEU A 39 -4.08 13.01 9.15
C LEU A 39 -5.19 12.30 8.36
N CYS A 40 -5.29 10.98 8.49
CA CYS A 40 -6.35 10.17 7.87
C CYS A 40 -7.63 10.08 8.71
N GLY A 41 -7.67 10.74 9.87
CA GLY A 41 -8.81 10.65 10.79
C GLY A 41 -8.89 9.31 11.52
N GLN A 42 -7.77 8.61 11.65
CA GLN A 42 -7.70 7.30 12.30
C GLN A 42 -6.98 7.41 13.64
N ALA A 43 -7.35 6.53 14.57
CA ALA A 43 -6.73 6.52 15.89
C ALA A 43 -5.27 6.06 15.84
N ALA A 44 -4.43 6.67 16.66
CA ALA A 44 -3.05 6.24 16.81
C ALA A 44 -2.98 4.82 17.38
N ILE A 45 -1.91 4.11 17.04
CA ILE A 45 -1.65 2.78 17.59
C ILE A 45 -0.52 2.86 18.64
N PRO A 46 -0.53 1.96 19.64
CA PRO A 46 0.55 1.92 20.61
C PRO A 46 1.85 1.40 19.96
N ALA A 47 2.98 1.84 20.50
CA ALA A 47 4.29 1.43 20.01
C ALA A 47 4.47 -0.11 20.05
N THR A 48 3.86 -0.78 21.03
CA THR A 48 3.92 -2.23 21.13
C THR A 48 3.25 -2.91 19.94
N LEU A 49 2.12 -2.39 19.48
CA LEU A 49 1.46 -2.92 18.28
C LEU A 49 2.29 -2.67 17.02
N TRP A 50 2.89 -1.50 16.92
CA TRP A 50 3.79 -1.18 15.81
C TRP A 50 4.96 -2.16 15.73
N ASP A 51 5.56 -2.46 16.89
CA ASP A 51 6.65 -3.44 16.98
C ASP A 51 6.20 -4.83 16.55
N GLU A 52 4.99 -5.25 16.95
CA GLU A 52 4.42 -6.55 16.56
C GLU A 52 4.22 -6.63 15.04
N ILE A 53 3.78 -5.56 14.41
CA ILE A 53 3.60 -5.49 12.96
C ILE A 53 4.92 -5.78 12.25
N PHE A 54 6.01 -5.14 12.70
CA PHE A 54 7.34 -5.41 12.17
C PHE A 54 7.81 -6.83 12.41
N ASP A 55 7.61 -7.33 13.61
CA ASP A 55 8.07 -8.66 14.01
C ASP A 55 7.34 -9.77 13.24
N GLU A 56 6.09 -9.49 12.80
CA GLU A 56 5.32 -10.41 11.95
C GLU A 56 5.72 -10.34 10.48
N GLY A 57 6.60 -9.42 10.10
CA GLY A 57 7.10 -9.30 8.74
C GLY A 57 6.32 -8.36 7.84
N THR A 58 5.35 -7.64 8.36
CA THR A 58 4.65 -6.60 7.61
C THR A 58 5.50 -5.35 7.57
N ILE A 59 5.77 -4.83 6.37
CA ILE A 59 6.54 -3.60 6.20
C ILE A 59 5.70 -2.54 5.51
N TYR A 60 5.79 -1.32 6.02
CA TYR A 60 5.04 -0.17 5.50
C TYR A 60 5.93 0.75 4.68
N ALA A 61 5.41 1.18 3.54
CA ALA A 61 5.98 2.29 2.76
C ALA A 61 5.19 3.55 3.05
N GLY A 62 5.87 4.67 3.11
CA GLY A 62 5.27 5.98 3.26
C GLY A 62 5.62 6.90 2.10
N LEU A 63 4.64 7.67 1.64
CA LEU A 63 4.84 8.76 0.69
C LEU A 63 4.85 10.05 1.49
N LEU A 64 5.97 10.78 1.43
CA LEU A 64 6.17 11.98 2.21
C LEU A 64 6.19 13.22 1.32
N VAL A 65 5.47 14.24 1.77
CA VAL A 65 5.45 15.58 1.15
C VAL A 65 5.90 16.56 2.22
N ASN A 66 7.01 17.23 1.98
CA ASN A 66 7.61 18.15 2.95
C ASN A 66 7.81 17.53 4.33
N GLY A 67 8.26 16.27 4.35
CA GLY A 67 8.52 15.54 5.58
C GLY A 67 7.28 14.96 6.28
N LYS A 68 6.09 15.20 5.75
CA LYS A 68 4.84 14.69 6.30
C LYS A 68 4.38 13.49 5.49
N MET A 69 4.08 12.39 6.16
CA MET A 69 3.57 11.18 5.51
C MET A 69 2.09 11.35 5.15
N VAL A 70 1.78 11.37 3.87
CA VAL A 70 0.43 11.64 3.37
C VAL A 70 -0.24 10.41 2.75
N ALA A 71 0.53 9.36 2.48
CA ALA A 71 0.00 8.10 1.95
C ALA A 71 0.80 6.93 2.49
N ARG A 72 0.14 5.77 2.55
CA ARG A 72 0.76 4.52 2.99
C ARG A 72 0.34 3.35 2.14
N ALA A 73 1.17 2.33 2.12
CA ALA A 73 0.83 0.98 1.68
C ALA A 73 1.79 0.02 2.36
N CYS A 74 1.42 -1.24 2.46
CA CYS A 74 2.27 -2.23 3.10
C CYS A 74 2.39 -3.50 2.26
N VAL A 75 3.38 -4.32 2.62
CA VAL A 75 3.49 -5.70 2.13
C VAL A 75 2.91 -6.62 3.19
N GLU A 76 1.91 -7.39 2.83
CA GLU A 76 1.37 -8.46 3.67
C GLU A 76 1.79 -9.80 3.08
N LYS A 77 2.48 -10.60 3.88
CA LYS A 77 3.06 -11.87 3.44
C LYS A 77 2.11 -13.00 3.82
N TYR A 78 1.11 -13.25 2.96
CA TYR A 78 0.11 -14.29 3.22
C TYR A 78 0.65 -15.70 3.09
N SER A 79 1.65 -15.90 2.25
CA SER A 79 2.31 -17.19 2.07
C SER A 79 3.72 -16.96 1.56
N ASP A 80 4.50 -18.05 1.45
CA ASP A 80 5.85 -17.95 0.90
C ASP A 80 5.85 -17.45 -0.55
N ASP A 81 4.79 -17.74 -1.31
CA ASP A 81 4.72 -17.41 -2.73
C ASP A 81 3.96 -16.13 -3.04
N CYS A 82 2.92 -15.82 -2.25
CA CYS A 82 1.98 -14.74 -2.55
C CYS A 82 2.05 -13.64 -1.51
N TRP A 83 2.50 -12.46 -1.93
CA TRP A 83 2.56 -11.27 -1.09
C TRP A 83 1.59 -10.22 -1.61
N GLU A 84 0.92 -9.54 -0.73
CA GLU A 84 -0.13 -8.59 -1.08
C GLU A 84 0.29 -7.15 -0.82
N VAL A 85 -0.03 -6.27 -1.77
CA VAL A 85 -0.01 -4.83 -1.54
C VAL A 85 -1.27 -4.50 -0.76
N GLY A 86 -1.12 -4.11 0.48
CA GLY A 86 -2.26 -3.94 1.39
C GLY A 86 -2.29 -2.60 2.08
N ASP A 87 -3.38 -2.37 2.80
CA ASP A 87 -3.64 -1.21 3.65
C ASP A 87 -3.30 0.13 2.98
N VAL A 88 -3.72 0.29 1.73
CA VAL A 88 -3.47 1.51 0.95
C VAL A 88 -4.39 2.62 1.44
N ARG A 89 -3.79 3.76 1.82
CA ARG A 89 -4.56 4.93 2.25
C ARG A 89 -3.85 6.22 1.88
N VAL A 90 -4.60 7.16 1.31
CA VAL A 90 -4.15 8.52 1.05
C VAL A 90 -5.00 9.45 1.90
N ALA A 91 -4.37 10.35 2.64
CA ALA A 91 -5.09 11.34 3.45
C ALA A 91 -5.96 12.22 2.54
N VAL A 92 -7.17 12.54 3.01
CA VAL A 92 -8.19 13.23 2.19
C VAL A 92 -7.66 14.49 1.50
N PRO A 93 -6.91 15.41 2.19
CA PRO A 93 -6.42 16.62 1.52
C PRO A 93 -5.44 16.37 0.38
N TYR A 94 -4.89 15.15 0.28
CA TYR A 94 -3.86 14.80 -0.69
C TYR A 94 -4.35 13.84 -1.77
N ARG A 95 -5.65 13.60 -1.84
CA ARG A 95 -6.25 12.72 -2.85
C ARG A 95 -6.30 13.40 -4.23
N ASN A 96 -6.52 12.58 -5.26
CA ASN A 96 -6.60 13.00 -6.67
C ASN A 96 -5.30 13.59 -7.22
N GLN A 97 -4.16 13.17 -6.68
CA GLN A 97 -2.83 13.61 -7.11
C GLN A 97 -1.95 12.45 -7.60
N GLY A 98 -2.53 11.24 -7.74
CA GLY A 98 -1.79 10.07 -8.19
C GLY A 98 -0.97 9.39 -7.10
N TYR A 99 -1.13 9.75 -5.85
CA TYR A 99 -0.33 9.20 -4.76
C TYR A 99 -0.64 7.74 -4.46
N ALA A 100 -1.90 7.32 -4.58
CA ALA A 100 -2.27 5.92 -4.40
C ALA A 100 -1.56 5.05 -5.44
N HIS A 101 -1.56 5.48 -6.69
CA HIS A 101 -0.85 4.78 -7.76
C HIS A 101 0.65 4.71 -7.46
N ALA A 102 1.24 5.83 -7.09
CA ALA A 102 2.69 5.92 -6.83
C ALA A 102 3.13 5.00 -5.69
N ILE A 103 2.42 5.01 -4.56
CA ILE A 103 2.79 4.19 -3.41
C ILE A 103 2.56 2.71 -3.69
N CYS A 104 1.48 2.36 -4.38
CA CYS A 104 1.22 0.97 -4.77
C CYS A 104 2.28 0.46 -5.75
N ALA A 105 2.70 1.28 -6.71
CA ALA A 105 3.76 0.91 -7.65
C ALA A 105 5.07 0.63 -6.92
N TYR A 106 5.38 1.43 -5.91
CA TYR A 106 6.59 1.25 -5.11
C TYR A 106 6.59 -0.11 -4.38
N VAL A 107 5.49 -0.43 -3.73
CA VAL A 107 5.35 -1.71 -2.99
C VAL A 107 5.30 -2.89 -3.96
N LEU A 108 4.56 -2.76 -5.07
CA LEU A 108 4.49 -3.77 -6.11
C LEU A 108 5.87 -4.12 -6.65
N ASN A 109 6.66 -3.10 -6.96
CA ASN A 109 8.01 -3.29 -7.48
C ASN A 109 8.88 -4.07 -6.50
N TYR A 110 8.78 -3.77 -5.22
CA TYR A 110 9.50 -4.54 -4.19
C TYR A 110 9.10 -6.01 -4.21
N ILE A 111 7.80 -6.32 -4.26
CA ILE A 111 7.31 -7.70 -4.26
C ILE A 111 7.83 -8.46 -5.49
N VAL A 112 7.80 -7.82 -6.66
CA VAL A 112 8.31 -8.42 -7.91
C VAL A 112 9.82 -8.69 -7.80
N LEU A 113 10.57 -7.75 -7.23
CA LEU A 113 12.02 -7.92 -7.03
C LEU A 113 12.34 -9.04 -6.04
N GLN A 114 11.43 -9.34 -5.12
CA GLN A 114 11.57 -10.48 -4.19
C GLN A 114 11.14 -11.80 -4.82
N MET A 115 10.75 -11.78 -6.10
CA MET A 115 10.32 -12.95 -6.87
C MET A 115 9.07 -13.62 -6.27
N LYS A 116 8.19 -12.81 -5.69
CA LYS A 116 6.91 -13.26 -5.16
C LYS A 116 5.78 -12.89 -6.11
N LYS A 117 4.63 -13.53 -5.93
CA LYS A 117 3.44 -13.26 -6.74
C LYS A 117 2.62 -12.16 -6.07
N PRO A 118 2.54 -10.96 -6.67
CA PRO A 118 1.78 -9.87 -6.07
C PRO A 118 0.28 -10.08 -6.20
N THR A 119 -0.44 -9.76 -5.14
CA THR A 119 -1.91 -9.67 -5.17
C THR A 119 -2.34 -8.34 -4.59
N MET A 120 -3.55 -7.93 -4.91
CA MET A 120 -4.23 -6.78 -4.31
C MET A 120 -5.71 -7.09 -4.20
N ARG A 121 -6.35 -6.44 -3.24
CA ARG A 121 -7.82 -6.49 -3.12
C ARG A 121 -8.34 -5.12 -2.72
N THR A 122 -9.58 -4.86 -3.07
CA THR A 122 -10.30 -3.66 -2.66
C THR A 122 -11.79 -3.97 -2.60
N GLU A 123 -12.55 -3.12 -1.91
CA GLU A 123 -13.99 -3.27 -1.85
C GLU A 123 -14.62 -3.12 -3.23
N GLU A 124 -15.66 -3.89 -3.51
CA GLU A 124 -16.37 -3.86 -4.78
C GLU A 124 -16.91 -2.46 -5.11
N SER A 125 -17.27 -1.69 -4.09
CA SER A 125 -17.77 -0.32 -4.25
C SER A 125 -16.69 0.72 -4.50
N ASN A 126 -15.41 0.38 -4.29
CA ASN A 126 -14.32 1.33 -4.44
C ASN A 126 -13.79 1.34 -5.88
N VAL A 127 -14.54 1.97 -6.77
CA VAL A 127 -14.25 2.01 -8.22
C VAL A 127 -12.94 2.73 -8.50
N ILE A 128 -12.64 3.80 -7.76
CA ILE A 128 -11.40 4.57 -7.94
C ILE A 128 -10.19 3.68 -7.69
N MET A 129 -10.20 2.91 -6.60
CA MET A 129 -9.09 2.02 -6.28
C MET A 129 -8.97 0.86 -7.28
N GLN A 130 -10.10 0.36 -7.79
CA GLN A 130 -10.09 -0.67 -8.83
C GLN A 130 -9.36 -0.16 -10.08
N HIS A 131 -9.59 1.09 -10.49
CA HIS A 131 -8.88 1.68 -11.63
C HIS A 131 -7.39 1.80 -11.37
N VAL A 132 -6.98 2.19 -10.16
CA VAL A 132 -5.56 2.26 -9.79
C VAL A 132 -4.92 0.88 -9.92
N ILE A 133 -5.57 -0.15 -9.39
CA ILE A 133 -5.05 -1.52 -9.39
C ILE A 133 -4.92 -2.03 -10.83
N GLU A 134 -5.94 -1.83 -11.64
CA GLU A 134 -5.93 -2.26 -13.05
C GLU A 134 -4.86 -1.52 -13.86
N ASP A 135 -4.69 -0.22 -13.62
CA ASP A 135 -3.67 0.58 -14.29
C ASP A 135 -2.24 0.11 -13.94
N LEU A 136 -2.06 -0.47 -12.76
CA LEU A 136 -0.78 -1.05 -12.34
C LEU A 136 -0.48 -2.38 -13.04
N GLY A 137 -1.42 -2.97 -13.76
CA GLY A 137 -1.23 -4.21 -14.49
C GLY A 137 -1.87 -5.45 -13.84
N PHE A 138 -2.66 -5.27 -12.81
CA PHE A 138 -3.39 -6.38 -12.18
C PHE A 138 -4.64 -6.73 -12.98
N THR A 139 -5.02 -7.99 -12.91
CA THR A 139 -6.25 -8.49 -13.53
C THR A 139 -7.16 -9.06 -12.45
N SER A 140 -8.44 -8.74 -12.51
CA SER A 140 -9.42 -9.24 -11.55
C SER A 140 -9.53 -10.77 -11.61
N CYS A 141 -9.50 -11.40 -10.43
CA CYS A 141 -9.74 -12.84 -10.28
C CYS A 141 -11.19 -13.14 -9.88
N GLY A 142 -12.01 -12.10 -9.68
CA GLY A 142 -13.38 -12.23 -9.26
C GLY A 142 -13.65 -11.58 -7.90
N ILE A 143 -14.83 -11.82 -7.39
CA ILE A 143 -15.31 -11.20 -6.15
C ILE A 143 -15.20 -12.18 -5.00
N ILE A 144 -14.63 -11.73 -3.89
CA ILE A 144 -14.52 -12.47 -2.64
C ILE A 144 -15.64 -11.98 -1.70
N ARG A 145 -16.39 -12.92 -1.17
CA ARG A 145 -17.48 -12.61 -0.25
C ARG A 145 -17.17 -13.05 1.17
#